data_681063d9aabf4728122df761c1c5d7eb
#
_entry.id   681063d9aabf4728122df761c1c5d7eb
#
_cell.length_a   1.000
_cell.length_b   1.000
_cell.length_c   1.000
_cell.angle_alpha   90.00
_cell.angle_beta   90.00
_cell.angle_gamma   90.00
#
_symmetry.space_group_name_H-M   'P 1'
#
loop_
_entity.id
_entity.type
_entity.pdbx_description
1 polymer ?
#
loop_
_entity_poly.entity_id
_entity_poly.type
_entity_poly.pdbx_seq_one_letter_code
_entity_poly.pdbx_strand_id
1 'polypeptide(L)'
;MLRMFSTINGQVEQIEKPENGSWLCLSEPTDVELATVSQQTGVDLADLRAPLDDEERSRIDVEDDYTMIIVDIPTVEERGGRDWYETIPLSIIVTEDLIITVCMQDTPVLHPFMEGTIRGFNTFMRSRFILQILYRNASKIGRAS
;
A
#
# COMPACT_ATOMS: atom_id res chain seq x y z
N MET A 1 3.80 7.97 8.00
CA MET A 1 5.18 7.94 7.46
C MET A 1 5.13 7.71 5.96
N LEU A 2 5.70 8.62 5.21
CA LEU A 2 5.80 8.50 3.75
C LEU A 2 7.19 7.97 3.37
N ARG A 3 7.21 6.86 2.63
CA ARG A 3 8.44 6.29 2.06
C ARG A 3 8.21 6.08 0.57
N MET A 4 9.24 6.30 -0.21
CA MET A 4 9.17 6.15 -1.67
C MET A 4 10.26 5.19 -2.14
N PHE A 5 9.91 4.32 -3.08
CA PHE A 5 10.79 3.28 -3.58
C PHE A 5 10.77 3.25 -5.10
N SER A 6 11.90 2.89 -5.68
CA SER A 6 12.02 2.63 -7.12
C SER A 6 12.97 1.47 -7.35
N THR A 7 12.64 0.63 -8.31
CA THR A 7 13.54 -0.44 -8.73
C THR A 7 14.58 0.14 -9.69
N ILE A 8 15.83 0.11 -9.29
CA ILE A 8 16.97 0.64 -10.04
C ILE A 8 17.97 -0.49 -10.25
N ASN A 9 18.28 -0.81 -11.49
CA ASN A 9 19.20 -1.90 -11.84
C ASN A 9 18.81 -3.24 -11.16
N GLY A 10 17.51 -3.53 -11.12
CA GLY A 10 17.00 -4.77 -10.54
C GLY A 10 16.92 -4.80 -9.02
N GLN A 11 17.21 -3.69 -8.34
CA GLN A 11 17.15 -3.61 -6.88
C GLN A 11 16.17 -2.53 -6.44
N VAL A 12 15.43 -2.80 -5.36
CA VAL A 12 14.54 -1.82 -4.75
C VAL A 12 15.35 -0.85 -3.93
N GLU A 13 15.25 0.44 -4.26
CA GLU A 13 15.95 1.50 -3.55
C GLU A 13 14.97 2.55 -3.06
N GLN A 14 15.26 3.13 -1.91
CA GLN A 14 14.48 4.24 -1.37
C GLN A 14 14.87 5.52 -2.07
N ILE A 15 13.88 6.30 -2.50
CA ILE A 15 14.07 7.57 -3.20
C ILE A 15 13.38 8.68 -2.42
N GLU A 16 13.68 9.94 -2.77
CA GLU A 16 13.18 11.10 -2.04
C GLU A 16 12.08 11.89 -2.77
N LYS A 17 11.88 11.61 -4.05
CA LYS A 17 10.89 12.30 -4.88
C LYS A 17 10.07 11.30 -5.69
N PRO A 18 8.79 11.56 -5.94
CA PRO A 18 8.00 10.74 -6.85
C PRO A 18 8.62 10.72 -8.24
N GLU A 19 8.75 9.54 -8.81
CA GLU A 19 9.27 9.35 -10.16
C GLU A 19 8.33 8.42 -10.92
N ASN A 20 8.41 8.45 -12.24
CA ASN A 20 7.71 7.50 -13.08
C ASN A 20 8.15 6.08 -12.73
N GLY A 21 7.19 5.18 -12.47
CA GLY A 21 7.47 3.82 -12.08
C GLY A 21 7.83 3.62 -10.62
N SER A 22 7.65 4.63 -9.77
CA SER A 22 7.93 4.52 -8.34
C SER A 22 6.72 4.03 -7.54
N TRP A 23 6.99 3.65 -6.30
CA TRP A 23 5.99 3.26 -5.32
C TRP A 23 6.07 4.19 -4.11
N LEU A 24 4.95 4.86 -3.83
CA LEU A 24 4.78 5.72 -2.66
C LEU A 24 4.03 4.95 -1.59
N CYS A 25 4.63 4.77 -0.43
CA CYS A 25 4.04 4.02 0.68
C CYS A 25 3.72 4.96 1.84
N LEU A 26 2.44 5.11 2.14
CA LEU A 26 1.94 5.88 3.27
C LEU A 26 1.49 4.93 4.37
N SER A 27 2.23 4.87 5.48
CA SER A 27 1.91 4.07 6.65
C SER A 27 1.68 5.01 7.82
N GLU A 28 0.53 4.90 8.50
CA GLU A 28 0.16 5.81 9.57
C GLU A 28 0.42 7.28 9.17
N PRO A 29 -0.17 7.74 8.04
CA PRO A 29 0.23 9.00 7.45
C PRO A 29 -0.24 10.21 8.27
N THR A 30 0.55 11.28 8.23
CA THR A 30 0.14 12.58 8.74
C THR A 30 -0.70 13.32 7.69
N ASP A 31 -1.45 14.33 8.13
CA ASP A 31 -2.23 15.17 7.22
C ASP A 31 -1.34 15.88 6.20
N VAL A 32 -0.15 16.30 6.61
CA VAL A 32 0.83 16.95 5.72
C VAL A 32 1.31 15.97 4.65
N GLU A 33 1.60 14.74 5.02
CA GLU A 33 2.02 13.69 4.08
C GLU A 33 0.93 13.38 3.05
N LEU A 34 -0.32 13.25 3.50
CA LEU A 34 -1.46 13.02 2.61
C LEU A 34 -1.66 14.18 1.63
N ALA A 35 -1.61 15.42 2.13
CA ALA A 35 -1.76 16.60 1.28
C ALA A 35 -0.62 16.71 0.26
N THR A 36 0.61 16.39 0.66
CA THR A 36 1.78 16.40 -0.21
C THR A 36 1.62 15.40 -1.36
N VAL A 37 1.24 14.16 -1.04
CA VAL A 37 1.04 13.12 -2.06
C VAL A 37 -0.12 13.49 -2.99
N SER A 38 -1.22 14.01 -2.45
CA SER A 38 -2.35 14.47 -3.27
C SER A 38 -1.90 15.53 -4.27
N GLN A 39 -1.13 16.50 -3.82
CA GLN A 39 -0.64 17.59 -4.68
C GLN A 39 0.33 17.06 -5.75
N GLN A 40 1.23 16.17 -5.38
CA GLN A 40 2.26 15.66 -6.30
C GLN A 40 1.72 14.69 -7.34
N THR A 41 0.67 13.94 -7.02
CA THR A 41 0.16 12.86 -7.87
C THR A 41 -1.16 13.15 -8.54
N GLY A 42 -1.90 14.15 -8.06
CA GLY A 42 -3.25 14.45 -8.55
C GLY A 42 -4.33 13.53 -8.00
N VAL A 43 -3.99 12.62 -7.09
CA VAL A 43 -4.98 11.77 -6.44
C VAL A 43 -5.77 12.58 -5.42
N ASP A 44 -7.09 12.42 -5.43
CA ASP A 44 -8.00 13.13 -4.53
C ASP A 44 -7.65 12.80 -3.07
N LEU A 45 -7.56 13.85 -2.25
CA LEU A 45 -7.26 13.71 -0.82
C LEU A 45 -8.26 12.81 -0.10
N ALA A 46 -9.55 12.87 -0.49
CA ALA A 46 -10.58 12.01 0.09
C ALA A 46 -10.29 10.52 -0.18
N ASP A 47 -9.79 10.20 -1.37
CA ASP A 47 -9.43 8.82 -1.72
C ASP A 47 -8.18 8.36 -0.97
N LEU A 48 -7.20 9.24 -0.76
CA LEU A 48 -6.03 8.92 0.06
C LEU A 48 -6.40 8.65 1.52
N ARG A 49 -7.43 9.32 2.02
CA ARG A 49 -7.92 9.16 3.39
C ARG A 49 -8.83 7.96 3.59
N ALA A 50 -9.43 7.43 2.53
CA ALA A 50 -10.42 6.38 2.63
C ALA A 50 -9.98 5.19 3.50
N PRO A 51 -8.77 4.63 3.36
CA PRO A 51 -8.35 3.47 4.15
C PRO A 51 -8.02 3.80 5.62
N LEU A 52 -8.08 5.07 6.02
CA LEU A 52 -7.83 5.48 7.40
C LEU A 52 -9.09 5.31 8.28
N ASP A 53 -10.21 4.97 7.68
CA ASP A 53 -11.44 4.56 8.36
C ASP A 53 -11.46 3.03 8.41
N ASP A 54 -11.43 2.46 9.60
CA ASP A 54 -11.39 1.00 9.79
C ASP A 54 -12.69 0.29 9.38
N GLU A 55 -13.77 1.05 9.15
CA GLU A 55 -15.04 0.53 8.64
C GLU A 55 -15.12 0.54 7.11
N GLU A 56 -14.10 1.03 6.44
CA GLU A 56 -14.05 1.08 4.99
C GLU A 56 -14.04 -0.35 4.40
N ARG A 57 -14.82 -0.55 3.33
CA ARG A 57 -15.02 -1.88 2.75
C ARG A 57 -14.11 -2.15 1.55
N SER A 58 -13.77 -3.41 1.36
CA SER A 58 -13.07 -3.88 0.16
C SER A 58 -13.86 -3.50 -1.09
N ARG A 59 -13.21 -2.86 -2.05
CA ARG A 59 -13.83 -2.46 -3.32
C ARG A 59 -12.78 -2.05 -4.34
N ILE A 60 -13.24 -1.90 -5.57
CA ILE A 60 -12.45 -1.32 -6.66
C ILE A 60 -13.22 -0.11 -7.19
N ASP A 61 -12.59 1.06 -7.11
CA ASP A 61 -13.14 2.31 -7.65
C ASP A 61 -12.29 2.73 -8.84
N VAL A 62 -12.90 2.85 -10.02
CA VAL A 62 -12.22 3.30 -11.22
C VAL A 62 -12.55 4.77 -11.43
N GLU A 63 -11.54 5.61 -11.27
CA GLU A 63 -11.63 7.05 -11.53
C GLU A 63 -11.04 7.37 -12.91
N ASP A 64 -11.16 8.63 -13.36
CA ASP A 64 -10.67 9.02 -14.69
C ASP A 64 -9.15 8.87 -14.82
N ASP A 65 -8.41 9.25 -13.78
CA ASP A 65 -6.95 9.32 -13.81
C ASP A 65 -6.25 8.23 -13.01
N TYR A 66 -6.98 7.45 -12.22
CA TYR A 66 -6.42 6.38 -11.42
C TYR A 66 -7.48 5.36 -11.02
N THR A 67 -7.02 4.19 -10.58
CA THR A 67 -7.86 3.14 -10.01
C THR A 67 -7.46 2.92 -8.56
N MET A 68 -8.43 2.86 -7.66
CA MET A 68 -8.21 2.58 -6.25
C MET A 68 -8.77 1.19 -5.90
N ILE A 69 -7.93 0.37 -5.30
CA ILE A 69 -8.29 -0.97 -4.82
C ILE A 69 -8.15 -0.95 -3.31
N ILE A 70 -9.24 -1.26 -2.59
CA ILE A 70 -9.19 -1.41 -1.14
C ILE A 70 -9.41 -2.87 -0.80
N VAL A 71 -8.48 -3.44 -0.02
CA VAL A 71 -8.54 -4.82 0.44
C VAL A 71 -8.37 -4.87 1.95
N ASP A 72 -8.95 -5.87 2.58
CA ASP A 72 -8.75 -6.12 4.00
C ASP A 72 -7.46 -6.90 4.20
N ILE A 73 -6.60 -6.41 5.09
CA ILE A 73 -5.39 -7.11 5.48
C ILE A 73 -5.44 -7.48 6.97
N PRO A 74 -4.84 -8.61 7.35
CA PRO A 74 -4.85 -9.02 8.75
C PRO A 74 -3.89 -8.18 9.58
N THR A 75 -4.32 -7.89 10.81
CA THR A 75 -3.45 -7.35 11.86
C THR A 75 -3.45 -8.31 13.03
N VAL A 76 -2.38 -8.29 13.80
CA VAL A 76 -2.27 -9.08 15.01
C VAL A 76 -2.01 -8.14 16.17
N GLU A 77 -2.89 -8.19 17.18
CA GLU A 77 -2.70 -7.47 18.44
C GLU A 77 -2.58 -8.48 19.56
N GLU A 78 -1.62 -8.27 20.46
CA GLU A 78 -1.52 -9.05 21.68
C GLU A 78 -2.38 -8.38 22.76
N ARG A 79 -3.36 -9.16 23.29
CA ARG A 79 -4.23 -8.71 24.38
C ARG A 79 -4.27 -9.82 25.44
N GLY A 80 -3.77 -9.51 26.64
CA GLY A 80 -3.83 -10.44 27.76
C GLY A 80 -3.11 -11.77 27.50
N GLY A 81 -2.00 -11.77 26.77
CA GLY A 81 -1.22 -12.95 26.44
C GLY A 81 -1.77 -13.77 25.28
N ARG A 82 -2.79 -13.26 24.58
CA ARG A 82 -3.39 -13.90 23.40
C ARG A 82 -3.27 -13.03 22.18
N ASP A 83 -3.07 -13.64 21.02
CA ASP A 83 -3.10 -12.97 19.74
C ASP A 83 -4.54 -12.74 19.30
N TRP A 84 -4.89 -11.50 18.99
CA TRP A 84 -6.17 -11.14 18.40
C TRP A 84 -5.97 -10.76 16.95
N TYR A 85 -6.79 -11.36 16.07
CA TYR A 85 -6.73 -11.10 14.63
C TYR A 85 -7.87 -10.20 14.23
N GLU A 86 -7.52 -9.07 13.66
CA GLU A 86 -8.46 -8.12 13.09
C GLU A 86 -8.03 -7.82 11.65
N THR A 87 -8.91 -7.22 10.89
CA THR A 87 -8.57 -6.74 9.55
C THR A 87 -8.65 -5.22 9.51
N ILE A 88 -7.77 -4.63 8.71
CA ILE A 88 -7.78 -3.21 8.42
C ILE A 88 -7.70 -3.00 6.91
N PRO A 89 -8.19 -1.86 6.40
CA PRO A 89 -8.10 -1.57 4.97
C PRO A 89 -6.67 -1.26 4.54
N LEU A 90 -6.28 -1.80 3.40
CA LEU A 90 -5.10 -1.36 2.65
C LEU A 90 -5.60 -0.83 1.31
N SER A 91 -5.25 0.40 0.98
CA SER A 91 -5.54 0.98 -0.33
C SER A 91 -4.35 0.85 -1.25
N ILE A 92 -4.60 0.43 -2.48
CA ILE A 92 -3.63 0.38 -3.56
C ILE A 92 -4.17 1.28 -4.67
N ILE A 93 -3.50 2.40 -4.93
CA ILE A 93 -3.90 3.37 -5.93
C ILE A 93 -2.92 3.29 -7.09
N VAL A 94 -3.45 3.02 -8.28
CA VAL A 94 -2.65 2.89 -9.50
C VAL A 94 -2.94 4.09 -10.39
N THR A 95 -1.93 4.93 -10.55
CA THR A 95 -1.99 6.04 -11.49
C THR A 95 -1.33 5.64 -12.81
N GLU A 96 -1.36 6.53 -13.80
CA GLU A 96 -0.65 6.30 -15.06
C GLU A 96 0.85 6.10 -14.84
N ASP A 97 1.43 6.78 -13.85
CA ASP A 97 2.88 6.85 -13.67
C ASP A 97 3.44 6.02 -12.51
N LEU A 98 2.63 5.77 -11.47
CA LEU A 98 3.14 5.16 -10.24
C LEU A 98 2.06 4.42 -9.45
N ILE A 99 2.48 3.81 -8.34
CA ILE A 99 1.58 3.16 -7.39
C ILE A 99 1.71 3.83 -6.02
N ILE A 100 0.56 4.01 -5.35
CA ILE A 100 0.49 4.50 -3.98
C ILE A 100 -0.20 3.45 -3.13
N THR A 101 0.40 3.08 -2.00
CA THR A 101 -0.27 2.27 -0.99
C THR A 101 -0.49 3.10 0.25
N VAL A 102 -1.68 2.99 0.84
CA VAL A 102 -2.05 3.73 2.06
C VAL A 102 -2.64 2.76 3.08
N CYS A 103 -2.13 2.80 4.28
CA CYS A 103 -2.61 1.99 5.40
C CYS A 103 -2.59 2.81 6.68
N MET A 104 -3.55 2.57 7.57
CA MET A 104 -3.63 3.31 8.84
C MET A 104 -2.47 2.99 9.78
N GLN A 105 -1.78 1.88 9.56
CA GLN A 105 -0.61 1.48 10.34
C GLN A 105 0.39 0.78 9.44
N ASP A 106 1.62 0.64 9.93
CA ASP A 106 2.62 -0.15 9.24
C ASP A 106 2.17 -1.61 9.17
N THR A 107 2.42 -2.27 8.04
CA THR A 107 1.95 -3.66 7.86
C THR A 107 3.05 -4.58 7.36
N PRO A 108 3.17 -5.79 7.98
CA PRO A 108 4.11 -6.81 7.50
C PRO A 108 3.86 -7.29 6.07
N VAL A 109 2.67 -7.05 5.52
CA VAL A 109 2.35 -7.42 4.13
C VAL A 109 3.28 -6.72 3.14
N LEU A 110 3.64 -5.46 3.42
CA LEU A 110 4.45 -4.65 2.52
C LEU A 110 5.96 -4.69 2.79
N HIS A 111 6.39 -5.10 3.98
CA HIS A 111 7.81 -5.08 4.36
C HIS A 111 8.72 -5.83 3.39
N PRO A 112 8.40 -7.06 2.95
CA PRO A 112 9.28 -7.77 2.02
C PRO A 112 9.46 -7.08 0.68
N PHE A 113 8.46 -6.30 0.24
CA PHE A 113 8.60 -5.50 -0.98
C PHE A 113 9.61 -4.37 -0.77
N MET A 114 9.55 -3.69 0.37
CA MET A 114 10.51 -2.63 0.73
C MET A 114 11.92 -3.16 0.86
N GLU A 115 12.08 -4.37 1.41
CA GLU A 115 13.35 -5.01 1.63
C GLU A 115 13.94 -5.65 0.36
N GLY A 116 13.15 -5.72 -0.72
CA GLY A 116 13.59 -6.31 -1.97
C GLY A 116 13.73 -7.83 -1.94
N THR A 117 13.02 -8.51 -1.03
CA THR A 117 13.09 -9.97 -0.88
C THR A 117 12.03 -10.72 -1.67
N ILE A 118 11.10 -10.00 -2.31
CA ILE A 118 10.06 -10.62 -3.14
C ILE A 118 10.60 -10.89 -4.54
N ARG A 119 10.61 -12.16 -4.92
CA ARG A 119 11.09 -12.58 -6.22
C ARG A 119 10.22 -11.98 -7.35
N GLY A 120 10.88 -11.39 -8.33
CA GLY A 120 10.21 -10.82 -9.49
C GLY A 120 9.52 -9.49 -9.23
N PHE A 121 9.65 -8.91 -8.03
CA PHE A 121 9.10 -7.61 -7.72
C PHE A 121 9.87 -6.51 -8.46
N ASN A 122 9.12 -5.61 -9.09
CA ASN A 122 9.65 -4.44 -9.78
C ASN A 122 8.62 -3.34 -9.72
N THR A 123 8.99 -2.17 -9.23
CA THR A 123 8.06 -1.04 -9.06
C THR A 123 7.46 -0.54 -10.37
N PHE A 124 8.13 -0.75 -11.49
CA PHE A 124 7.63 -0.42 -12.84
C PHE A 124 6.55 -1.37 -13.33
N MET A 125 6.50 -2.59 -12.81
CA MET A 125 5.52 -3.61 -13.21
C MET A 125 4.31 -3.57 -12.27
N ARG A 126 3.46 -2.58 -12.48
CA ARG A 126 2.36 -2.27 -11.55
C ARG A 126 1.35 -3.40 -11.39
N SER A 127 0.93 -4.01 -12.48
CA SER A 127 -0.03 -5.12 -12.44
C SER A 127 0.52 -6.32 -11.67
N ARG A 128 1.79 -6.64 -11.88
CA ARG A 128 2.47 -7.71 -11.14
C ARG A 128 2.56 -7.38 -9.66
N PHE A 129 2.89 -6.15 -9.32
CA PHE A 129 2.98 -5.69 -7.93
C PHE A 129 1.64 -5.87 -7.21
N ILE A 130 0.54 -5.42 -7.85
CA ILE A 130 -0.81 -5.59 -7.31
C ILE A 130 -1.10 -7.07 -7.03
N LEU A 131 -0.85 -7.94 -8.01
CA LEU A 131 -1.08 -9.38 -7.86
C LEU A 131 -0.23 -9.98 -6.76
N GLN A 132 1.01 -9.56 -6.62
CA GLN A 132 1.90 -10.05 -5.56
C GLN A 132 1.42 -9.63 -4.18
N ILE A 133 0.93 -8.39 -4.03
CA ILE A 133 0.32 -7.92 -2.77
C ILE A 133 -0.92 -8.76 -2.44
N LEU A 134 -1.83 -8.92 -3.39
CA LEU A 134 -3.07 -9.66 -3.19
C LEU A 134 -2.81 -11.12 -2.85
N TYR A 135 -1.89 -11.76 -3.55
CA TYR A 135 -1.50 -13.15 -3.28
C TYR A 135 -0.91 -13.31 -1.89
N ARG A 136 0.00 -12.42 -1.50
CA ARG A 136 0.63 -12.44 -0.19
C ARG A 136 -0.39 -12.20 0.92
N ASN A 137 -1.32 -11.28 0.70
CA ASN A 137 -2.41 -11.00 1.63
C ASN A 137 -3.31 -12.23 1.83
N ALA A 138 -3.72 -12.87 0.75
CA ALA A 138 -4.54 -14.08 0.80
C ALA A 138 -3.83 -15.21 1.59
N SER A 139 -2.55 -15.36 1.38
CA SER A 139 -1.71 -16.34 2.11
C SER A 139 -1.71 -16.06 3.62
N LYS A 140 -1.59 -14.81 4.02
CA LYS A 140 -1.59 -14.43 5.44
C LYS A 140 -2.97 -14.60 6.09
N ILE A 141 -4.05 -14.27 5.39
CA ILE A 141 -5.42 -14.49 5.87
C ILE A 141 -5.65 -16.00 6.07
N GLY A 142 -5.24 -16.83 5.13
CA GLY A 142 -5.35 -18.27 5.23
C GLY A 142 -4.62 -18.86 6.43
N ARG A 143 -3.50 -18.27 6.83
CA ARG A 143 -2.75 -18.69 8.02
C ARG A 143 -3.36 -18.18 9.32
N ALA A 144 -4.00 -17.03 9.29
CA ALA A 144 -4.62 -16.41 10.47
C ALA A 144 -5.95 -17.08 10.83
N SER A 145 -6.61 -17.65 9.86
CA SER A 145 -7.85 -18.39 10.06
C SER A 145 -7.57 -19.86 10.40
#